data_36e3693f15db9cf775586c20b8093b08
#
_entry.id   36e3693f15db9cf775586c20b8093b08
#
_cell.length_a   1.000
_cell.length_b   1.000
_cell.length_c   1.000
_cell.angle_alpha   90.00
_cell.angle_beta   90.00
_cell.angle_gamma   90.00
#
_symmetry.space_group_name_H-M   'P 1'
#
loop_
_entity.id
_entity.type
_entity.pdbx_description
1 polymer ?
#
loop_
_entity_poly.entity_id
_entity_poly.type
_entity_poly.pdbx_seq_one_letter_code
_entity_poly.pdbx_strand_id
1 'polypeptide(L)'
;ISHLPHVLSFALMLQVANSEDANVKLGHAGAGFRDFTRIAASSPEMWRDISLANKTALLKEMDQYLNLTKQLRDMIAKEDGDALLKAFTRASAERQKWEGR
;
A
#
# COMPACT_ATOMS: atom_id res chain seq x y z
N ILE A 1 12.15 4.54 -4.22
CA ILE A 1 11.28 3.48 -3.67
C ILE A 1 10.88 3.73 -2.22
N SER A 2 11.79 4.28 -1.43
CA SER A 2 11.53 4.46 0.02
C SER A 2 10.40 5.44 0.32
N HIS A 3 10.09 6.36 -0.59
CA HIS A 3 9.05 7.36 -0.38
C HIS A 3 7.65 6.83 -0.61
N LEU A 4 7.47 5.98 -1.62
CA LEU A 4 6.15 5.42 -1.93
C LEU A 4 5.57 4.60 -0.77
N PRO A 5 6.31 3.68 -0.14
CA PRO A 5 5.76 2.92 0.97
C PRO A 5 5.22 3.79 2.11
N HIS A 6 5.89 4.89 2.44
CA HIS A 6 5.41 5.80 3.49
C HIS A 6 4.08 6.44 3.11
N VAL A 7 3.97 6.96 1.87
CA VAL A 7 2.73 7.58 1.40
C VAL A 7 1.59 6.56 1.41
N LEU A 8 1.84 5.34 0.96
CA LEU A 8 0.83 4.28 0.96
C LEU A 8 0.43 3.86 2.38
N SER A 9 1.39 3.84 3.29
CA SER A 9 1.12 3.53 4.70
C SER A 9 0.18 4.59 5.31
N PHE A 10 0.45 5.87 5.06
CA PHE A 10 -0.43 6.95 5.49
C PHE A 10 -1.83 6.79 4.88
N ALA A 11 -1.90 6.47 3.58
CA ALA A 11 -3.17 6.32 2.89
C ALA A 11 -4.03 5.18 3.48
N LEU A 12 -3.41 4.04 3.75
CA LEU A 12 -4.12 2.91 4.33
C LEU A 12 -4.64 3.24 5.74
N MET A 13 -3.82 3.89 6.55
CA MET A 13 -4.24 4.30 7.89
C MET A 13 -5.40 5.29 7.82
N LEU A 14 -5.34 6.26 6.90
CA LEU A 14 -6.41 7.23 6.70
C LEU A 14 -7.71 6.57 6.24
N GLN A 15 -7.61 5.58 5.35
CA GLN A 15 -8.79 4.86 4.88
C GLN A 15 -9.56 4.22 6.04
N VAL A 16 -8.84 3.59 6.97
CA VAL A 16 -9.47 2.98 8.14
C VAL A 16 -9.96 4.05 9.12
N ALA A 17 -9.13 5.07 9.39
CA ALA A 17 -9.48 6.13 10.34
C ALA A 17 -10.71 6.93 9.91
N ASN A 18 -10.91 7.09 8.59
CA ASN A 18 -12.04 7.83 8.04
C ASN A 18 -13.34 7.01 7.97
N SER A 19 -13.29 5.70 8.25
CA SER A 19 -14.50 4.88 8.23
C SER A 19 -15.32 5.09 9.50
N GLU A 20 -16.65 4.92 9.39
CA GLU A 20 -17.57 5.12 10.51
C GLU A 20 -17.30 4.14 11.66
N ASP A 21 -16.82 2.95 11.35
CA ASP A 21 -16.53 1.89 12.31
C ASP A 21 -15.03 1.72 12.58
N ALA A 22 -14.26 2.83 12.51
CA ALA A 22 -12.81 2.81 12.66
C ALA A 22 -12.33 2.07 13.92
N ASN A 23 -12.95 2.34 15.06
CA ASN A 23 -12.54 1.71 16.32
C ASN A 23 -12.75 0.19 16.30
N VAL A 24 -13.84 -0.27 15.67
CA VAL A 24 -14.09 -1.71 15.52
C VAL A 24 -13.06 -2.35 14.61
N LYS A 25 -12.79 -1.73 13.45
CA LYS A 25 -11.80 -2.23 12.52
C LYS A 25 -10.40 -2.30 13.14
N LEU A 26 -10.00 -1.25 13.86
CA LEU A 26 -8.69 -1.22 14.51
C LEU A 26 -8.58 -2.24 15.63
N GLY A 27 -9.70 -2.52 16.33
CA GLY A 27 -9.75 -3.55 17.37
C GLY A 27 -9.55 -4.97 16.82
N HIS A 28 -9.81 -5.18 15.54
CA HIS A 28 -9.68 -6.48 14.88
C HIS A 28 -8.53 -6.51 13.85
N ALA A 29 -7.68 -5.48 13.86
CA ALA A 29 -6.58 -5.40 12.91
C ALA A 29 -5.58 -6.53 13.12
N GLY A 30 -5.19 -7.18 12.02
CA GLY A 30 -4.21 -8.25 12.04
C GLY A 30 -2.77 -7.74 11.89
N ALA A 31 -1.84 -8.69 11.90
CA ALA A 31 -0.41 -8.40 11.78
C ALA A 31 -0.05 -7.68 10.47
N GLY A 32 -0.70 -8.05 9.37
CA GLY A 32 -0.44 -7.42 8.07
C GLY A 32 -0.75 -5.93 8.07
N PHE A 33 -1.88 -5.54 8.63
CA PHE A 33 -2.24 -4.13 8.76
C PHE A 33 -1.25 -3.40 9.66
N ARG A 34 -0.90 -3.99 10.79
CA ARG A 34 0.02 -3.41 11.76
C ARG A 34 1.40 -3.17 11.14
N ASP A 35 1.92 -4.17 10.45
CA ASP A 35 3.23 -4.07 9.82
C ASP A 35 3.23 -3.03 8.70
N PHE A 36 2.21 -3.03 7.86
CA PHE A 36 2.12 -2.10 6.74
C PHE A 36 1.98 -0.64 7.21
N THR A 37 1.24 -0.40 8.29
CA THR A 37 0.97 0.96 8.77
C THR A 37 1.96 1.46 9.82
N ARG A 38 2.92 0.64 10.23
CA ARG A 38 3.88 1.03 11.26
C ARG A 38 4.57 2.35 10.94
N ILE A 39 4.99 2.53 9.69
CA ILE A 39 5.71 3.73 9.27
C ILE A 39 4.81 4.96 9.12
N ALA A 40 3.49 4.81 9.22
CA ALA A 40 2.57 5.95 9.25
C ALA A 40 2.67 6.74 10.56
N ALA A 41 3.35 6.21 11.57
CA ALA A 41 3.62 6.94 12.81
C ALA A 41 4.84 7.87 12.71
N SER A 42 5.38 8.05 11.51
CA SER A 42 6.51 8.95 11.25
C SER A 42 6.09 10.42 11.31
N SER A 43 7.08 11.32 11.36
CA SER A 43 6.85 12.77 11.41
C SER A 43 6.03 13.26 10.22
N PRO A 44 4.84 13.83 10.44
CA PRO A 44 4.02 14.33 9.33
C PRO A 44 4.69 15.49 8.59
N GLU A 45 5.35 16.38 9.30
CA GLU A 45 6.01 17.54 8.71
C GLU A 45 7.17 17.13 7.80
N MET A 46 7.99 16.20 8.26
CA MET A 46 9.11 15.69 7.49
C MET A 46 8.62 15.01 6.21
N TRP A 47 7.57 14.19 6.30
CA TRP A 47 7.06 13.45 5.14
C TRP A 47 6.28 14.34 4.17
N ARG A 48 5.63 15.40 4.67
CA ARG A 48 5.10 16.44 3.79
C ARG A 48 6.22 17.04 2.93
N ASP A 49 7.31 17.44 3.57
CA ASP A 49 8.41 18.11 2.89
C ASP A 49 9.14 17.17 1.92
N ILE A 50 9.35 15.92 2.32
CA ILE A 50 9.95 14.90 1.44
C ILE A 50 9.06 14.67 0.21
N SER A 51 7.75 14.55 0.41
CA SER A 51 6.82 14.31 -0.69
C SER A 51 6.82 15.45 -1.70
N LEU A 52 6.81 16.68 -1.22
CA LEU A 52 6.82 17.85 -2.11
C LEU A 52 8.16 18.01 -2.81
N ALA A 53 9.26 17.73 -2.14
CA ALA A 53 10.60 17.83 -2.72
C ALA A 53 10.84 16.78 -3.81
N ASN A 54 10.10 15.67 -3.79
CA ASN A 54 10.24 14.57 -4.75
C ASN A 54 8.98 14.38 -5.60
N LYS A 55 8.26 15.46 -5.83
CA LYS A 55 6.94 15.45 -6.46
C LYS A 55 6.89 14.63 -7.75
N THR A 56 7.77 14.95 -8.71
CA THR A 56 7.72 14.33 -10.04
C THR A 56 7.93 12.82 -9.99
N ALA A 57 8.97 12.38 -9.30
CA ALA A 57 9.29 10.96 -9.19
C ALA A 57 8.20 10.22 -8.39
N LEU A 58 7.74 10.83 -7.30
CA LEU A 58 6.73 10.22 -6.46
C LEU A 58 5.38 10.07 -7.16
N LEU A 59 4.96 11.09 -7.92
CA LEU A 59 3.72 11.01 -8.69
C LEU A 59 3.78 9.89 -9.73
N LYS A 60 4.91 9.73 -10.40
CA LYS A 60 5.08 8.65 -11.37
C LYS A 60 4.91 7.28 -10.72
N GLU A 61 5.54 7.07 -9.58
CA GLU A 61 5.42 5.81 -8.84
C GLU A 61 4.00 5.58 -8.33
N MET A 62 3.34 6.62 -7.84
CA MET A 62 1.96 6.53 -7.37
C MET A 62 1.00 6.18 -8.50
N ASP A 63 1.17 6.79 -9.68
CA ASP A 63 0.32 6.50 -10.82
C ASP A 63 0.46 5.04 -11.26
N GLN A 64 1.69 4.51 -11.26
CA GLN A 64 1.94 3.10 -11.56
C GLN A 64 1.28 2.18 -10.53
N TYR A 65 1.38 2.53 -9.26
CA TYR A 65 0.78 1.74 -8.19
C TYR A 65 -0.74 1.77 -8.26
N LEU A 66 -1.32 2.93 -8.52
CA LEU A 66 -2.78 3.07 -8.68
C LEU A 66 -3.28 2.19 -9.83
N ASN A 67 -2.55 2.16 -10.94
CA ASN A 67 -2.92 1.33 -12.08
C ASN A 67 -2.88 -0.15 -11.73
N LEU A 68 -1.82 -0.62 -11.08
CA LEU A 68 -1.71 -2.01 -10.65
C LEU A 68 -2.80 -2.39 -9.65
N THR A 69 -3.08 -1.50 -8.69
CA THR A 69 -4.13 -1.72 -7.71
C THR A 69 -5.50 -1.84 -8.39
N LYS A 70 -5.75 -0.99 -9.40
CA LYS A 70 -6.98 -1.05 -10.18
C LYS A 70 -7.10 -2.38 -10.94
N GLN A 71 -6.01 -2.86 -11.53
CA GLN A 71 -6.00 -4.14 -12.22
C GLN A 71 -6.38 -5.29 -11.27
N LEU A 72 -5.79 -5.32 -10.08
CA LEU A 72 -6.13 -6.33 -9.08
C LEU A 72 -7.58 -6.21 -8.63
N ARG A 73 -8.04 -4.99 -8.41
CA ARG A 73 -9.44 -4.73 -8.06
C ARG A 73 -10.39 -5.29 -9.12
N ASP A 74 -10.09 -5.07 -10.40
CA ASP A 74 -10.92 -5.53 -11.49
C ASP A 74 -10.92 -7.06 -11.60
N MET A 75 -9.78 -7.70 -11.35
CA MET A 75 -9.70 -9.17 -11.29
C MET A 75 -10.60 -9.73 -10.19
N ILE A 76 -10.59 -9.08 -9.03
CA ILE A 76 -11.45 -9.47 -7.90
C ILE A 76 -12.92 -9.27 -8.27
N ALA A 77 -13.27 -8.12 -8.86
CA ALA A 77 -14.64 -7.81 -9.24
C ALA A 77 -15.20 -8.80 -10.25
N LYS A 78 -14.35 -9.28 -11.16
CA LYS A 78 -14.74 -10.28 -12.19
C LYS A 78 -14.61 -11.71 -11.70
N GLU A 79 -14.15 -11.91 -10.47
CA GLU A 79 -13.88 -13.22 -9.91
C GLU A 79 -12.93 -14.05 -10.79
N ASP A 80 -11.93 -13.37 -11.37
CA ASP A 80 -10.92 -14.00 -12.23
C ASP A 80 -9.82 -14.61 -11.38
N GLY A 81 -10.08 -15.81 -10.86
CA GLY A 81 -9.15 -16.51 -9.99
C GLY A 81 -7.82 -16.85 -10.65
N ASP A 82 -7.85 -17.17 -11.94
CA ASP A 82 -6.64 -17.53 -12.67
C ASP A 82 -5.70 -16.31 -12.81
N ALA A 83 -6.25 -15.14 -13.15
CA ALA A 83 -5.47 -13.91 -13.26
C ALA A 83 -4.90 -13.50 -11.91
N LEU A 84 -5.70 -13.60 -10.84
CA LEU A 84 -5.24 -13.29 -9.48
C LEU A 84 -4.10 -14.23 -9.05
N LEU A 85 -4.27 -15.53 -9.29
CA LEU A 85 -3.26 -16.51 -8.92
C LEU A 85 -1.94 -16.21 -9.65
N LYS A 86 -2.01 -15.90 -10.94
CA LYS A 86 -0.83 -15.57 -11.74
C LYS A 86 -0.12 -14.33 -11.20
N ALA A 87 -0.88 -13.27 -10.90
CA ALA A 87 -0.31 -12.03 -10.37
C ALA A 87 0.34 -12.25 -9.00
N PHE A 88 -0.36 -12.92 -8.11
CA PHE A 88 0.14 -13.16 -6.74
C PHE A 88 1.32 -14.12 -6.73
N THR A 89 1.32 -15.12 -7.61
CA THR A 89 2.44 -16.06 -7.75
C THR A 89 3.71 -15.31 -8.16
N ARG A 90 3.59 -14.41 -9.12
CA ARG A 90 4.73 -13.60 -9.56
C ARG A 90 5.24 -12.71 -8.43
N ALA A 91 4.34 -12.04 -7.73
CA ALA A 91 4.72 -11.16 -6.62
C ALA A 91 5.42 -11.95 -5.50
N SER A 92 4.88 -13.11 -5.15
CA SER A 92 5.45 -13.98 -4.13
C SER A 92 6.85 -14.43 -4.50
N ALA A 93 7.04 -14.89 -5.75
CA ALA A 93 8.34 -15.34 -6.24
C ALA A 93 9.39 -14.22 -6.22
N GLU A 94 9.00 -13.02 -6.66
CA GLU A 94 9.92 -11.88 -6.67
C GLU A 94 10.31 -11.47 -5.24
N ARG A 95 9.38 -11.48 -4.30
CA ARG A 95 9.67 -11.16 -2.91
C ARG A 95 10.60 -12.18 -2.27
N GLN A 96 10.41 -13.45 -2.55
CA GLN A 96 11.27 -14.51 -2.04
C GLN A 96 12.71 -14.37 -2.55
N LYS A 97 12.89 -14.02 -3.81
CA LYS A 97 14.21 -13.78 -4.39
C LYS A 97 14.92 -12.62 -3.72
N TRP A 98 14.18 -11.56 -3.39
CA TRP A 98 14.76 -10.35 -2.82
C TRP A 98 15.21 -10.51 -1.37
N GLU A 99 14.54 -11.27 -0.55
CA GLU A 99 14.88 -11.58 0.85
C GLU A 99 15.19 -10.40 1.76
N GLY A 100 14.76 -9.21 1.41
CA GLY A 100 14.88 -8.05 2.30
C GLY A 100 16.29 -7.53 2.52
N ARG A 101 17.13 -7.55 1.51
CA ARG A 101 18.49 -7.00 1.58
C ARG A 101 18.58 -5.62 2.14
#